data_333eb9b03abe9bc1c9d78817296ad696
#
_entry.id   333eb9b03abe9bc1c9d78817296ad696
#
_cell.length_a   1.000
_cell.length_b   1.000
_cell.length_c   1.000
_cell.angle_alpha   90.00
_cell.angle_beta   90.00
_cell.angle_gamma   90.00
#
_symmetry.space_group_name_H-M   'P 1'
#
loop_
_entity.id
_entity.type
_entity.pdbx_description
1 polymer ?
#
loop_
_entity_poly.entity_id
_entity_poly.type
_entity_poly.pdbx_seq_one_letter_code
_entity_poly.pdbx_strand_id
1 'polypeptide(L)'
;GLGDVYKRQVRVPVSPVRFSKLSLFDGWMHTFASPAMTYLLFLIGAALLIFEFYTAGVGIAGVLGAGCFVIGCYGLDVLPTRPWALALLIIAMLGYAVDVQTGVAQLWSVIATACLVVGSLFLFDGFAISWITLLAGIIGISVSMISGMPAMIRTRFGTPTIGREWMIGTMGEAAEDIKREGVVTIDGAPWKARVNRTTPIAKGDLVRVVAIEGLYLEIEPEEGGARDYREIRGNRGDGSEADVD
;
A
#
# COMPACT_ATOMS: atom_id res chain seq x y z
N GLY A 1 52.12 0.75 -66.09
CA GLY A 1 51.19 0.63 -65.58
C GLY A 1 50.61 1.00 -64.23
N LEU A 2 49.78 2.03 -64.13
CA LEU A 2 49.01 2.43 -62.89
C LEU A 2 47.92 1.43 -62.47
N GLY A 3 47.55 0.50 -63.36
CA GLY A 3 46.54 -0.50 -63.09
C GLY A 3 46.98 -1.65 -62.20
N ASP A 4 48.27 -1.94 -62.08
CA ASP A 4 48.75 -3.05 -61.25
C ASP A 4 48.93 -2.72 -59.76
N VAL A 5 49.03 -1.42 -59.46
CA VAL A 5 49.21 -0.95 -58.09
C VAL A 5 47.92 -1.07 -57.30
N TYR A 6 46.77 -0.89 -57.95
CA TYR A 6 45.48 -1.03 -57.31
C TYR A 6 45.04 -2.49 -57.04
N LYS A 7 45.58 -3.46 -57.74
CA LYS A 7 45.22 -4.85 -57.57
C LYS A 7 45.92 -5.57 -56.41
N ARG A 8 46.85 -4.92 -55.73
CA ARG A 8 47.65 -5.50 -54.63
C ARG A 8 47.37 -4.87 -53.26
N GLN A 9 46.34 -4.13 -53.12
CA GLN A 9 45.94 -3.69 -51.74
C GLN A 9 45.23 -4.84 -51.04
N VAL A 10 46.01 -5.79 -50.51
CA VAL A 10 45.51 -6.75 -49.51
C VAL A 10 45.34 -5.96 -48.21
N ARG A 11 44.11 -5.74 -47.81
CA ARG A 11 43.81 -5.19 -46.46
C ARG A 11 44.23 -6.25 -45.43
N VAL A 12 45.44 -6.12 -44.92
CA VAL A 12 45.87 -6.92 -43.77
C VAL A 12 45.32 -6.23 -42.54
N PRO A 13 44.52 -6.87 -41.71
CA PRO A 13 44.06 -6.31 -40.46
C PRO A 13 45.27 -6.03 -39.57
N VAL A 14 45.46 -4.77 -39.19
CA VAL A 14 46.62 -4.28 -38.40
C VAL A 14 46.58 -4.78 -36.95
N SER A 15 45.44 -5.27 -36.51
CA SER A 15 45.27 -5.87 -35.18
C SER A 15 44.38 -7.12 -35.25
N PRO A 16 44.74 -8.19 -34.53
CA PRO A 16 43.88 -9.38 -34.45
C PRO A 16 42.56 -9.02 -33.77
N VAL A 17 41.46 -9.21 -34.47
CA VAL A 17 40.11 -9.10 -33.88
C VAL A 17 39.93 -10.28 -32.93
N ARG A 18 40.01 -10.04 -31.62
CA ARG A 18 39.67 -11.02 -30.60
C ARG A 18 38.18 -10.88 -30.29
N PHE A 19 37.41 -11.89 -30.65
CA PHE A 19 36.04 -12.05 -30.14
C PHE A 19 36.13 -12.61 -28.73
N SER A 20 35.98 -11.76 -27.70
CA SER A 20 35.80 -12.22 -26.33
C SER A 20 34.32 -12.35 -26.06
N LYS A 21 33.88 -13.50 -25.54
CA LYS A 21 32.51 -13.63 -24.99
C LYS A 21 32.48 -12.81 -23.72
N LEU A 22 31.49 -11.95 -23.61
CA LEU A 22 31.15 -11.26 -22.36
C LEU A 22 30.95 -12.30 -21.26
N SER A 23 31.43 -12.03 -20.04
CA SER A 23 31.10 -12.84 -18.90
C SER A 23 29.57 -12.76 -18.67
N LEU A 24 28.97 -13.74 -17.96
CA LEU A 24 27.56 -13.72 -17.64
C LEU A 24 27.19 -12.42 -16.91
N PHE A 25 28.06 -11.97 -16.01
CA PHE A 25 27.86 -10.74 -15.26
C PHE A 25 27.87 -9.49 -16.17
N ASP A 26 28.85 -9.39 -17.07
CA ASP A 26 28.90 -8.28 -18.02
C ASP A 26 27.72 -8.27 -18.97
N GLY A 27 27.24 -9.47 -19.37
CA GLY A 27 26.04 -9.61 -20.20
C GLY A 27 24.78 -9.11 -19.49
N TRP A 28 24.64 -9.38 -18.19
CA TRP A 28 23.53 -8.88 -17.38
C TRP A 28 23.62 -7.37 -17.18
N MET A 29 24.79 -6.85 -16.82
CA MET A 29 25.01 -5.39 -16.66
C MET A 29 24.71 -4.64 -17.95
N HIS A 30 25.11 -5.17 -19.09
CA HIS A 30 24.77 -4.58 -20.39
C HIS A 30 23.26 -4.57 -20.68
N THR A 31 22.53 -5.62 -20.26
CA THR A 31 21.08 -5.68 -20.42
C THR A 31 20.39 -4.66 -19.50
N PHE A 32 20.82 -4.55 -18.25
CA PHE A 32 20.25 -3.59 -17.29
C PHE A 32 20.58 -2.13 -17.64
N ALA A 33 21.70 -1.87 -18.31
CA ALA A 33 22.06 -0.55 -18.82
C ALA A 33 21.35 -0.16 -20.14
N SER A 34 20.32 -0.94 -20.58
CA SER A 34 19.50 -0.49 -21.71
C SER A 34 18.53 0.62 -21.26
N PRO A 35 18.21 1.62 -22.12
CA PRO A 35 17.36 2.75 -21.73
C PRO A 35 15.99 2.34 -21.16
N ALA A 36 15.38 1.31 -21.75
CA ALA A 36 14.07 0.80 -21.31
C ALA A 36 14.14 0.17 -19.93
N MET A 37 15.14 -0.69 -19.67
CA MET A 37 15.30 -1.36 -18.38
C MET A 37 15.70 -0.37 -17.29
N THR A 38 16.65 0.51 -17.58
CA THR A 38 17.07 1.58 -16.66
C THR A 38 15.90 2.42 -16.21
N TYR A 39 15.07 2.89 -17.14
CA TYR A 39 13.89 3.69 -16.86
C TYR A 39 12.89 2.94 -15.97
N LEU A 40 12.53 1.71 -16.34
CA LEU A 40 11.55 0.92 -15.57
C LEU A 40 12.10 0.54 -14.20
N LEU A 41 13.36 0.10 -14.09
CA LEU A 41 13.96 -0.27 -12.81
C LEU A 41 14.06 0.92 -11.86
N PHE A 42 14.41 2.10 -12.37
CA PHE A 42 14.44 3.31 -11.56
C PHE A 42 13.05 3.66 -11.01
N LEU A 43 12.02 3.69 -11.88
CA LEU A 43 10.66 4.03 -11.47
C LEU A 43 10.05 2.99 -10.54
N ILE A 44 10.16 1.70 -10.87
CA ILE A 44 9.64 0.61 -10.05
C ILE A 44 10.37 0.58 -8.70
N GLY A 45 11.69 0.75 -8.72
CA GLY A 45 12.49 0.79 -7.50
C GLY A 45 12.08 1.93 -6.58
N ALA A 46 11.94 3.15 -7.11
CA ALA A 46 11.47 4.30 -6.35
C ALA A 46 10.04 4.09 -5.80
N ALA A 47 9.14 3.55 -6.62
CA ALA A 47 7.77 3.26 -6.22
C ALA A 47 7.70 2.23 -5.08
N LEU A 48 8.46 1.13 -5.18
CA LEU A 48 8.52 0.11 -4.13
C LEU A 48 9.13 0.62 -2.82
N LEU A 49 10.14 1.49 -2.90
CA LEU A 49 10.71 2.13 -1.70
C LEU A 49 9.68 3.03 -1.00
N ILE A 50 8.97 3.85 -1.76
CA ILE A 50 7.89 4.68 -1.22
C ILE A 50 6.80 3.78 -0.61
N PHE A 51 6.42 2.73 -1.32
CA PHE A 51 5.41 1.77 -0.86
C PHE A 51 5.80 1.13 0.47
N GLU A 52 7.05 0.65 0.62
CA GLU A 52 7.55 0.08 1.88
C GLU A 52 7.54 1.10 3.01
N PHE A 53 7.93 2.34 2.72
CA PHE A 53 7.93 3.42 3.70
C PHE A 53 6.54 3.67 4.31
N TYR A 54 5.48 3.61 3.49
CA TYR A 54 4.10 3.83 3.97
C TYR A 54 3.45 2.59 4.56
N THR A 55 3.86 1.40 4.15
CA THR A 55 3.23 0.18 4.64
C THR A 55 3.89 -0.38 5.89
N ALA A 56 5.09 0.07 6.25
CA ALA A 56 5.90 -0.48 7.34
C ALA A 56 5.86 -2.03 7.33
N GLY A 57 6.13 -2.61 6.15
CA GLY A 57 5.89 -4.00 5.83
C GLY A 57 6.94 -4.96 6.39
N VAL A 58 7.01 -6.13 5.77
CA VAL A 58 7.96 -7.20 6.11
C VAL A 58 9.36 -6.93 5.53
N GLY A 59 9.54 -5.80 4.82
CA GLY A 59 10.81 -5.42 4.20
C GLY A 59 11.02 -6.00 2.79
N ILE A 60 10.15 -6.87 2.30
CA ILE A 60 10.32 -7.50 0.98
C ILE A 60 10.25 -6.47 -0.14
N ALA A 61 9.27 -5.59 -0.12
CA ALA A 61 9.15 -4.53 -1.12
C ALA A 61 10.31 -3.54 -1.02
N GLY A 62 10.79 -3.25 0.19
CA GLY A 62 11.97 -2.41 0.44
C GLY A 62 13.24 -3.01 -0.17
N VAL A 63 13.50 -4.29 0.07
CA VAL A 63 14.69 -4.98 -0.46
C VAL A 63 14.67 -5.06 -1.99
N LEU A 64 13.54 -5.47 -2.57
CA LEU A 64 13.36 -5.51 -4.02
C LEU A 64 13.43 -4.11 -4.64
N GLY A 65 12.79 -3.13 -3.99
CA GLY A 65 12.81 -1.74 -4.40
C GLY A 65 14.21 -1.14 -4.39
N ALA A 66 14.99 -1.39 -3.32
CA ALA A 66 16.38 -0.94 -3.23
C ALA A 66 17.25 -1.58 -4.32
N GLY A 67 17.11 -2.88 -4.57
CA GLY A 67 17.81 -3.57 -5.64
C GLY A 67 17.51 -2.98 -7.02
N CYS A 68 16.23 -2.83 -7.35
CA CYS A 68 15.79 -2.21 -8.61
C CYS A 68 16.28 -0.77 -8.73
N PHE A 69 16.21 0.02 -7.66
CA PHE A 69 16.61 1.41 -7.63
C PHE A 69 18.12 1.57 -7.87
N VAL A 70 18.94 0.77 -7.18
CA VAL A 70 20.41 0.80 -7.35
C VAL A 70 20.81 0.42 -8.78
N ILE A 71 20.20 -0.64 -9.36
CA ILE A 71 20.46 -1.04 -10.74
C ILE A 71 19.99 0.05 -11.72
N GLY A 72 18.82 0.66 -11.45
CA GLY A 72 18.32 1.80 -12.22
C GLY A 72 19.25 3.00 -12.17
N CYS A 73 19.77 3.36 -10.99
CA CYS A 73 20.76 4.43 -10.83
C CYS A 73 22.07 4.12 -11.58
N TYR A 74 22.54 2.88 -11.54
CA TYR A 74 23.69 2.45 -12.35
C TYR A 74 23.45 2.68 -13.85
N GLY A 75 22.28 2.29 -14.35
CA GLY A 75 21.93 2.54 -15.76
C GLY A 75 21.84 4.03 -16.11
N LEU A 76 21.34 4.86 -15.19
CA LEU A 76 21.29 6.33 -15.37
C LEU A 76 22.68 6.98 -15.39
N ASP A 77 23.66 6.42 -14.69
CA ASP A 77 25.05 6.90 -14.70
C ASP A 77 25.76 6.54 -16.02
N VAL A 78 25.48 5.35 -16.56
CA VAL A 78 26.09 4.86 -17.80
C VAL A 78 25.50 5.52 -19.05
N LEU A 79 24.21 5.86 -19.02
CA LEU A 79 23.49 6.42 -20.15
C LEU A 79 23.51 7.96 -20.13
N PRO A 80 23.56 8.64 -21.29
CA PRO A 80 23.46 10.09 -21.35
C PRO A 80 22.06 10.52 -20.94
N THR A 81 21.93 10.98 -19.70
CA THR A 81 20.68 11.44 -19.11
C THR A 81 20.68 12.95 -18.93
N ARG A 82 19.48 13.54 -18.96
CA ARG A 82 19.31 14.97 -18.67
C ARG A 82 18.99 15.17 -17.19
N PRO A 83 19.87 15.82 -16.40
CA PRO A 83 19.68 15.96 -14.96
C PRO A 83 18.36 16.62 -14.55
N TRP A 84 17.88 17.60 -15.32
CA TRP A 84 16.60 18.26 -15.04
C TRP A 84 15.40 17.32 -15.22
N ALA A 85 15.44 16.42 -16.20
CA ALA A 85 14.38 15.44 -16.41
C ALA A 85 14.37 14.39 -15.30
N LEU A 86 15.56 13.96 -14.85
CA LEU A 86 15.70 13.09 -13.68
C LEU A 86 15.15 13.77 -12.42
N ALA A 87 15.44 15.06 -12.21
CA ALA A 87 14.88 15.83 -11.11
C ALA A 87 13.35 15.86 -11.16
N LEU A 88 12.73 16.01 -12.35
CA LEU A 88 11.28 15.93 -12.49
C LEU A 88 10.71 14.56 -12.10
N LEU A 89 11.40 13.47 -12.42
CA LEU A 89 10.99 12.13 -11.99
C LEU A 89 11.04 11.98 -10.47
N ILE A 90 12.07 12.51 -9.81
CA ILE A 90 12.19 12.52 -8.36
C ILE A 90 11.06 13.35 -7.75
N ILE A 91 10.81 14.56 -8.28
CA ILE A 91 9.71 15.43 -7.84
C ILE A 91 8.36 14.73 -8.03
N ALA A 92 8.16 14.00 -9.13
CA ALA A 92 6.95 13.22 -9.36
C ALA A 92 6.73 12.17 -8.26
N MET A 93 7.77 11.41 -7.92
CA MET A 93 7.70 10.39 -6.87
C MET A 93 7.41 11.00 -5.49
N LEU A 94 8.06 12.12 -5.15
CA LEU A 94 7.78 12.86 -3.92
C LEU A 94 6.36 13.46 -3.92
N GLY A 95 5.88 13.97 -5.05
CA GLY A 95 4.53 14.49 -5.19
C GLY A 95 3.46 13.44 -4.91
N TYR A 96 3.60 12.22 -5.44
CA TYR A 96 2.72 11.11 -5.10
C TYR A 96 2.79 10.74 -3.62
N ALA A 97 3.99 10.75 -3.03
CA ALA A 97 4.14 10.49 -1.61
C ALA A 97 3.40 11.54 -0.76
N VAL A 98 3.52 12.82 -1.09
CA VAL A 98 2.82 13.92 -0.39
C VAL A 98 1.31 13.79 -0.54
N ASP A 99 0.79 13.42 -1.72
CA ASP A 99 -0.65 13.25 -1.97
C ASP A 99 -1.27 12.21 -1.03
N VAL A 100 -0.57 11.10 -0.83
CA VAL A 100 -0.99 10.03 0.10
C VAL A 100 -1.07 10.52 1.55
N GLN A 101 -0.16 11.41 1.98
CA GLN A 101 -0.15 11.94 3.34
C GLN A 101 -1.18 13.03 3.59
N THR A 102 -1.36 13.91 2.61
CA THR A 102 -2.18 15.12 2.83
C THR A 102 -3.66 14.85 2.67
N GLY A 103 -4.05 13.80 1.93
CA GLY A 103 -5.45 13.49 1.65
C GLY A 103 -6.19 14.61 0.92
N VAL A 104 -5.47 15.67 0.50
CA VAL A 104 -6.02 16.78 -0.26
C VAL A 104 -6.23 16.28 -1.69
N ALA A 105 -7.49 16.18 -2.05
CA ALA A 105 -7.93 15.57 -3.29
C ALA A 105 -7.11 15.99 -4.51
N GLN A 106 -6.27 15.06 -4.98
CA GLN A 106 -5.72 14.99 -6.34
C GLN A 106 -4.77 16.10 -6.82
N LEU A 107 -4.56 17.19 -6.09
CA LEU A 107 -3.70 18.30 -6.58
C LEU A 107 -2.26 17.81 -6.79
N TRP A 108 -1.70 17.15 -5.78
CA TRP A 108 -0.33 16.65 -5.82
C TRP A 108 -0.17 15.51 -6.82
N SER A 109 -1.17 14.65 -6.96
CA SER A 109 -1.19 13.59 -7.98
C SER A 109 -1.19 14.14 -9.40
N VAL A 110 -1.92 15.23 -9.67
CA VAL A 110 -1.91 15.87 -11.00
C VAL A 110 -0.54 16.48 -11.31
N ILE A 111 0.05 17.20 -10.37
CA ILE A 111 1.40 17.78 -10.53
C ILE A 111 2.43 16.66 -10.71
N ALA A 112 2.37 15.62 -9.87
CA ALA A 112 3.25 14.47 -9.95
C ALA A 112 3.16 13.76 -11.31
N THR A 113 1.94 13.53 -11.81
CA THR A 113 1.72 12.90 -13.12
C THR A 113 2.28 13.78 -14.25
N ALA A 114 2.08 15.10 -14.20
CA ALA A 114 2.66 16.01 -15.18
C ALA A 114 4.19 15.97 -15.17
N CYS A 115 4.81 16.01 -13.99
CA CYS A 115 6.26 15.86 -13.82
C CYS A 115 6.76 14.49 -14.31
N LEU A 116 6.02 13.41 -14.01
CA LEU A 116 6.33 12.07 -14.47
C LEU A 116 6.33 11.98 -16.00
N VAL A 117 5.28 12.51 -16.66
CA VAL A 117 5.18 12.51 -18.12
C VAL A 117 6.34 13.28 -18.75
N VAL A 118 6.55 14.54 -18.32
CA VAL A 118 7.62 15.38 -18.89
C VAL A 118 8.99 14.79 -18.60
N GLY A 119 9.26 14.37 -17.37
CA GLY A 119 10.51 13.73 -17.00
C GLY A 119 10.79 12.46 -17.80
N SER A 120 9.78 11.61 -18.04
CA SER A 120 9.91 10.37 -18.80
C SER A 120 10.22 10.63 -20.28
N LEU A 121 9.55 11.62 -20.89
CA LEU A 121 9.75 11.93 -22.31
C LEU A 121 11.14 12.50 -22.61
N PHE A 122 11.72 13.23 -21.66
CA PHE A 122 12.98 13.94 -21.87
C PHE A 122 14.17 13.35 -21.10
N LEU A 123 14.03 12.18 -20.47
CA LEU A 123 15.03 11.60 -19.59
C LEU A 123 16.39 11.38 -20.29
N PHE A 124 16.38 10.79 -21.48
CA PHE A 124 17.61 10.47 -22.21
C PHE A 124 17.94 11.48 -23.30
N ASP A 125 19.23 11.73 -23.48
CA ASP A 125 19.72 12.57 -24.57
C ASP A 125 20.22 11.70 -25.73
N GLY A 126 19.69 11.95 -26.94
CA GLY A 126 20.08 11.21 -28.15
C GLY A 126 19.49 9.79 -28.29
N PHE A 127 18.73 9.28 -27.32
CA PHE A 127 18.08 7.98 -27.40
C PHE A 127 16.55 8.10 -27.22
N ALA A 128 15.82 7.36 -28.04
CA ALA A 128 14.38 7.24 -27.88
C ALA A 128 14.03 5.94 -27.16
N ILE A 129 13.33 6.05 -26.04
CA ILE A 129 12.70 4.87 -25.41
C ILE A 129 11.50 4.44 -26.25
N SER A 130 11.23 3.14 -26.32
CA SER A 130 10.01 2.62 -26.94
C SER A 130 8.78 3.28 -26.32
N TRP A 131 7.85 3.75 -27.14
CA TRP A 131 6.60 4.35 -26.69
C TRP A 131 5.77 3.41 -25.79
N ILE A 132 5.89 2.09 -26.03
CA ILE A 132 5.26 1.07 -25.17
C ILE A 132 5.85 1.09 -23.76
N THR A 133 7.16 1.18 -23.66
CA THR A 133 7.86 1.26 -22.35
C THR A 133 7.52 2.56 -21.62
N LEU A 134 7.44 3.68 -22.34
CA LEU A 134 7.03 4.97 -21.78
C LEU A 134 5.61 4.90 -21.23
N LEU A 135 4.66 4.41 -22.03
CA LEU A 135 3.27 4.25 -21.58
C LEU A 135 3.15 3.29 -20.40
N ALA A 136 3.85 2.15 -20.45
CA ALA A 136 3.84 1.18 -19.36
C ALA A 136 4.37 1.81 -18.05
N GLY A 137 5.47 2.56 -18.12
CA GLY A 137 6.02 3.27 -16.96
C GLY A 137 5.09 4.36 -16.44
N ILE A 138 4.61 5.25 -17.29
CA ILE A 138 3.75 6.37 -16.89
C ILE A 138 2.42 5.85 -16.34
N ILE A 139 1.72 4.99 -17.06
CA ILE A 139 0.41 4.46 -16.63
C ILE A 139 0.58 3.55 -15.41
N GLY A 140 1.56 2.64 -15.43
CA GLY A 140 1.80 1.72 -14.34
C GLY A 140 2.10 2.43 -13.02
N ILE A 141 2.98 3.41 -13.03
CA ILE A 141 3.31 4.19 -11.84
C ILE A 141 2.14 5.07 -11.40
N SER A 142 1.48 5.77 -12.33
CA SER A 142 0.33 6.62 -11.97
C SER A 142 -0.79 5.80 -11.34
N VAL A 143 -1.18 4.68 -11.94
CA VAL A 143 -2.23 3.80 -11.40
C VAL A 143 -1.81 3.20 -10.05
N SER A 144 -0.57 2.75 -9.93
CA SER A 144 -0.04 2.19 -8.69
C SER A 144 -0.06 3.20 -7.55
N MET A 145 0.37 4.45 -7.80
CA MET A 145 0.45 5.50 -6.79
C MET A 145 -0.92 6.12 -6.45
N ILE A 146 -1.75 6.40 -7.46
CA ILE A 146 -3.05 7.07 -7.26
C ILE A 146 -4.09 6.12 -6.70
N SER A 147 -4.10 4.85 -7.13
CA SER A 147 -5.14 3.88 -6.77
C SER A 147 -4.61 2.78 -5.85
N GLY A 148 -3.47 2.19 -6.18
CA GLY A 148 -2.91 1.03 -5.46
C GLY A 148 -2.49 1.37 -4.05
N MET A 149 -1.72 2.43 -3.88
CA MET A 149 -1.18 2.83 -2.59
C MET A 149 -2.26 3.25 -1.57
N PRO A 150 -3.22 4.14 -1.90
CA PRO A 150 -4.31 4.47 -0.99
C PRO A 150 -5.22 3.27 -0.67
N ALA A 151 -5.45 2.38 -1.64
CA ALA A 151 -6.22 1.16 -1.40
C ALA A 151 -5.55 0.26 -0.37
N MET A 152 -4.23 0.06 -0.48
CA MET A 152 -3.49 -0.77 0.46
C MET A 152 -3.39 -0.15 1.85
N ILE A 153 -3.20 1.15 1.95
CA ILE A 153 -3.21 1.85 3.25
C ILE A 153 -4.57 1.67 3.92
N ARG A 154 -5.67 1.85 3.19
CA ARG A 154 -7.03 1.65 3.73
C ARG A 154 -7.26 0.22 4.21
N THR A 155 -6.79 -0.80 3.49
CA THR A 155 -6.96 -2.20 3.91
C THR A 155 -6.12 -2.54 5.14
N ARG A 156 -4.95 -1.95 5.27
CA ARG A 156 -4.05 -2.23 6.40
C ARG A 156 -4.45 -1.51 7.68
N PHE A 157 -4.89 -0.26 7.58
CA PHE A 157 -5.31 0.56 8.72
C PHE A 157 -6.84 0.62 8.88
N GLY A 158 -7.60 -0.08 8.01
CA GLY A 158 -9.01 -0.31 8.22
C GLY A 158 -9.20 -1.10 9.51
N THR A 159 -10.08 -0.64 10.38
CA THR A 159 -10.50 -1.41 11.55
C THR A 159 -10.92 -2.80 11.09
N PRO A 160 -10.34 -3.87 11.64
CA PRO A 160 -10.72 -5.22 11.26
C PRO A 160 -12.22 -5.39 11.48
N THR A 161 -12.92 -5.84 10.45
CA THR A 161 -14.35 -6.20 10.53
C THR A 161 -14.57 -7.40 11.46
N ILE A 162 -13.49 -8.11 11.76
CA ILE A 162 -13.41 -9.20 12.75
C ILE A 162 -12.58 -8.63 13.90
N GLY A 163 -13.21 -8.29 15.01
CA GLY A 163 -12.52 -7.70 16.16
C GLY A 163 -13.32 -6.57 16.81
N ARG A 164 -14.64 -6.68 16.78
CA ARG A 164 -15.52 -5.81 17.57
C ARG A 164 -15.60 -6.23 19.02
N GLU A 165 -14.64 -7.06 19.47
CA GLU A 165 -14.61 -7.61 20.83
C GLU A 165 -14.62 -6.50 21.90
N TRP A 166 -14.10 -5.31 21.56
CA TRP A 166 -14.19 -4.13 22.42
C TRP A 166 -15.62 -3.65 22.69
N MET A 167 -16.59 -4.02 21.81
CA MET A 167 -18.01 -3.68 22.00
C MET A 167 -18.69 -4.59 23.02
N ILE A 168 -18.10 -5.75 23.33
CA ILE A 168 -18.65 -6.67 24.34
C ILE A 168 -18.56 -6.00 25.70
N GLY A 169 -19.71 -5.85 26.37
CA GLY A 169 -19.83 -5.15 27.63
C GLY A 169 -20.16 -3.66 27.51
N THR A 170 -20.11 -3.06 26.29
CA THR A 170 -20.52 -1.66 26.12
C THR A 170 -22.03 -1.51 26.23
N MET A 171 -22.44 -0.34 26.73
CA MET A 171 -23.85 0.04 26.84
C MET A 171 -24.28 0.78 25.57
N GLY A 172 -25.51 0.53 25.14
CA GLY A 172 -26.14 1.23 24.03
C GLY A 172 -27.64 1.49 24.34
N GLU A 173 -28.29 2.14 23.42
CA GLU A 173 -29.72 2.47 23.51
C GLU A 173 -30.47 1.82 22.34
N ALA A 174 -31.64 1.22 22.59
CA ALA A 174 -32.45 0.67 21.53
C ALA A 174 -33.06 1.80 20.67
N ALA A 175 -32.73 1.83 19.39
CA ALA A 175 -33.25 2.84 18.45
C ALA A 175 -34.72 2.58 18.06
N GLU A 176 -35.17 1.35 18.19
CA GLU A 176 -36.53 0.88 17.89
C GLU A 176 -36.97 -0.24 18.82
N ASP A 177 -38.26 -0.63 18.79
CA ASP A 177 -38.76 -1.77 19.55
C ASP A 177 -38.19 -3.08 18.99
N ILE A 178 -37.40 -3.80 19.81
CA ILE A 178 -36.72 -5.01 19.39
C ILE A 178 -37.42 -6.23 19.97
N LYS A 179 -38.04 -7.02 19.11
CA LYS A 179 -38.65 -8.32 19.50
C LYS A 179 -37.70 -9.49 19.30
N ARG A 180 -36.95 -9.49 18.26
CA ARG A 180 -35.96 -10.52 17.90
C ARG A 180 -34.73 -9.94 17.23
N GLU A 181 -34.92 -9.05 16.27
CA GLU A 181 -33.88 -8.30 15.56
C GLU A 181 -34.30 -6.85 15.49
N GLY A 182 -33.32 -5.93 15.57
CA GLY A 182 -33.57 -4.50 15.50
C GLY A 182 -32.26 -3.72 15.42
N VAL A 183 -32.36 -2.43 15.70
CA VAL A 183 -31.23 -1.50 15.65
C VAL A 183 -30.97 -0.91 17.03
N VAL A 184 -29.72 -0.91 17.45
CA VAL A 184 -29.23 -0.24 18.67
C VAL A 184 -28.22 0.82 18.33
N THR A 185 -28.17 1.89 19.10
CA THR A 185 -27.18 2.94 18.97
C THR A 185 -26.11 2.74 20.04
N ILE A 186 -24.86 2.56 19.61
CA ILE A 186 -23.69 2.43 20.49
C ILE A 186 -22.68 3.50 20.05
N ASP A 187 -22.22 4.33 20.96
CA ASP A 187 -21.33 5.46 20.70
C ASP A 187 -21.79 6.36 19.54
N GLY A 188 -23.12 6.58 19.46
CA GLY A 188 -23.74 7.40 18.42
C GLY A 188 -23.87 6.76 17.03
N ALA A 189 -23.44 5.50 16.86
CA ALA A 189 -23.53 4.77 15.60
C ALA A 189 -24.64 3.70 15.67
N PRO A 190 -25.47 3.54 14.62
CA PRO A 190 -26.51 2.51 14.56
C PRO A 190 -25.91 1.14 14.20
N TRP A 191 -26.28 0.11 14.98
CA TRP A 191 -25.84 -1.27 14.80
C TRP A 191 -27.01 -2.22 14.74
N LYS A 192 -26.93 -3.23 13.89
CA LYS A 192 -27.92 -4.32 13.89
C LYS A 192 -27.72 -5.18 15.13
N ALA A 193 -28.81 -5.41 15.84
CA ALA A 193 -28.79 -6.17 17.08
C ALA A 193 -29.82 -7.30 17.05
N ARG A 194 -29.51 -8.36 17.79
CA ARG A 194 -30.42 -9.49 18.03
C ARG A 194 -30.52 -9.75 19.53
N VAL A 195 -31.71 -10.04 20.00
CA VAL A 195 -31.93 -10.42 21.39
C VAL A 195 -31.89 -11.95 21.50
N ASN A 196 -31.04 -12.45 22.39
CA ASN A 196 -30.89 -13.90 22.62
C ASN A 196 -32.07 -14.50 23.40
N ARG A 197 -32.84 -13.69 24.12
CA ARG A 197 -34.01 -14.11 24.91
C ARG A 197 -35.29 -13.41 24.45
N THR A 198 -36.42 -14.05 24.76
CA THR A 198 -37.77 -13.57 24.41
C THR A 198 -38.20 -12.32 25.17
N THR A 199 -37.31 -11.61 25.82
CA THR A 199 -37.64 -10.37 26.52
C THR A 199 -37.74 -9.23 25.50
N PRO A 200 -38.90 -8.64 25.26
CA PRO A 200 -39.05 -7.52 24.36
C PRO A 200 -38.31 -6.31 24.95
N ILE A 201 -37.53 -5.61 24.09
CA ILE A 201 -36.83 -4.39 24.44
C ILE A 201 -37.57 -3.24 23.76
N ALA A 202 -37.99 -2.25 24.55
CA ALA A 202 -38.66 -1.07 24.02
C ALA A 202 -37.66 -0.06 23.49
N LYS A 203 -38.12 0.78 22.58
CA LYS A 203 -37.33 1.91 22.10
C LYS A 203 -36.91 2.81 23.27
N GLY A 204 -35.62 3.12 23.34
CA GLY A 204 -35.02 3.94 24.39
C GLY A 204 -34.50 3.15 25.59
N ASP A 205 -34.70 1.82 25.63
CA ASP A 205 -34.15 0.99 26.70
C ASP A 205 -32.64 0.88 26.57
N LEU A 206 -31.96 0.91 27.73
CA LEU A 206 -30.54 0.64 27.80
C LEU A 206 -30.25 -0.85 27.62
N VAL A 207 -29.31 -1.15 26.73
CA VAL A 207 -28.95 -2.51 26.39
C VAL A 207 -27.42 -2.67 26.50
N ARG A 208 -27.01 -3.88 26.89
CA ARG A 208 -25.60 -4.28 26.95
C ARG A 208 -25.29 -5.27 25.85
N VAL A 209 -24.17 -5.08 25.17
CA VAL A 209 -23.67 -6.05 24.19
C VAL A 209 -23.05 -7.24 24.91
N VAL A 210 -23.54 -8.44 24.66
CA VAL A 210 -23.08 -9.69 25.30
C VAL A 210 -22.16 -10.47 24.40
N ALA A 211 -22.48 -10.53 23.10
CA ALA A 211 -21.70 -11.26 22.12
C ALA A 211 -21.83 -10.63 20.73
N ILE A 212 -21.01 -11.07 19.80
CA ILE A 212 -21.04 -10.63 18.40
C ILE A 212 -21.13 -11.85 17.51
N GLU A 213 -22.23 -11.97 16.77
CA GLU A 213 -22.43 -13.00 15.75
C GLU A 213 -22.43 -12.38 14.34
N GLY A 214 -21.30 -12.45 13.65
CA GLY A 214 -21.16 -11.93 12.29
C GLY A 214 -21.44 -10.42 12.22
N LEU A 215 -22.57 -10.03 11.63
CA LEU A 215 -23.00 -8.63 11.49
C LEU A 215 -23.95 -8.15 12.60
N TYR A 216 -24.39 -9.04 13.48
CA TYR A 216 -25.33 -8.74 14.54
C TYR A 216 -24.63 -8.67 15.89
N LEU A 217 -25.03 -7.69 16.70
CA LEU A 217 -24.67 -7.61 18.11
C LEU A 217 -25.73 -8.37 18.89
N GLU A 218 -25.31 -9.32 19.70
CA GLU A 218 -26.21 -9.97 20.68
C GLU A 218 -26.33 -9.05 21.89
N ILE A 219 -27.55 -8.68 22.23
CA ILE A 219 -27.82 -7.70 23.27
C ILE A 219 -28.73 -8.28 24.36
N GLU A 220 -28.56 -7.78 25.58
CA GLU A 220 -29.44 -8.01 26.72
C GLU A 220 -29.89 -6.69 27.33
N PRO A 221 -31.13 -6.58 27.85
CA PRO A 221 -31.54 -5.39 28.57
C PRO A 221 -30.75 -5.25 29.87
N GLU A 222 -30.47 -4.00 30.29
CA GLU A 222 -29.76 -3.74 31.55
C GLU A 222 -30.53 -4.23 32.76
N GLU A 223 -31.84 -4.01 32.78
CA GLU A 223 -32.74 -4.51 33.83
C GLU A 223 -33.35 -5.86 33.39
N GLY A 224 -33.08 -6.93 34.13
CA GLY A 224 -33.63 -8.28 33.87
C GLY A 224 -32.71 -9.19 33.08
N GLY A 225 -31.48 -8.75 32.72
CA GLY A 225 -30.42 -9.60 32.22
C GLY A 225 -29.99 -10.65 33.25
N ALA A 226 -29.39 -11.76 32.78
CA ALA A 226 -28.82 -12.76 33.67
C ALA A 226 -27.71 -12.13 34.49
N ARG A 227 -27.90 -11.96 35.78
CA ARG A 227 -26.85 -11.55 36.69
C ARG A 227 -25.67 -12.52 36.56
N ASP A 228 -24.48 -11.99 36.34
CA ASP A 228 -23.28 -12.82 36.29
C ASP A 228 -23.15 -13.52 37.66
N TYR A 229 -23.13 -14.85 37.65
CA TYR A 229 -22.98 -15.67 38.86
C TYR A 229 -21.67 -15.38 39.60
N ARG A 230 -20.71 -14.71 38.97
CA ARG A 230 -19.44 -14.28 39.59
C ARG A 230 -19.63 -13.09 40.52
N GLU A 231 -20.53 -12.12 40.18
CA GLU A 231 -20.82 -10.98 41.05
C GLU A 231 -21.61 -11.41 42.31
N ILE A 232 -22.48 -12.42 42.15
CA ILE A 232 -23.23 -12.96 43.31
C ILE A 232 -22.32 -13.66 44.32
N ARG A 233 -21.20 -14.22 43.88
CA ARG A 233 -20.23 -14.91 44.75
C ARG A 233 -19.32 -13.93 45.47
N GLY A 234 -19.01 -12.78 44.90
CA GLY A 234 -18.19 -11.71 45.53
C GLY A 234 -18.95 -11.05 46.68
N ASN A 235 -20.28 -10.81 46.49
CA ASN A 235 -21.06 -10.12 47.50
C ASN A 235 -21.54 -11.01 48.66
N ARG A 236 -21.40 -12.34 48.59
CA ARG A 236 -21.67 -13.28 49.69
C ARG A 236 -20.46 -13.52 50.61
N GLY A 237 -19.28 -13.06 50.19
CA GLY A 237 -18.03 -13.21 50.99
C GLY A 237 -17.81 -12.09 52.00
N ASP A 238 -18.50 -10.94 51.84
CA ASP A 238 -18.29 -9.78 52.72
C ASP A 238 -19.34 -9.55 53.79
N GLY A 239 -20.35 -10.46 53.91
CA GLY A 239 -21.42 -10.37 54.87
C GLY A 239 -21.38 -11.37 56.06
N SER A 240 -20.27 -12.13 56.26
CA SER A 240 -20.21 -13.22 57.23
C SER A 240 -19.28 -12.98 58.42
N GLU A 241 -18.83 -11.75 58.67
CA GLU A 241 -17.91 -11.45 59.79
C GLU A 241 -18.41 -10.34 60.74
N ALA A 242 -19.72 -10.11 60.85
CA ALA A 242 -20.27 -9.17 61.86
C ALA A 242 -21.51 -9.80 62.48
N ASP A 243 -21.38 -10.80 63.32
CA ASP A 243 -22.25 -11.09 64.48
C ASP A 243 -21.74 -12.34 65.23
N VAL A 244 -20.70 -12.16 66.07
CA VAL A 244 -20.42 -12.96 67.28
C VAL A 244 -19.68 -12.07 68.23
N ASP A 245 -20.43 -11.35 69.08
CA ASP A 245 -20.12 -11.14 70.53
C ASP A 245 -21.37 -10.57 71.20
#